data_0498e684c0b5821cf0a36be6457a3c95
#
_entry.id   0498e684c0b5821cf0a36be6457a3c95
#
_cell.length_a   1.000
_cell.length_b   1.000
_cell.length_c   1.000
_cell.angle_alpha   90.00
_cell.angle_beta   90.00
_cell.angle_gamma   90.00
#
_symmetry.space_group_name_H-M   'P 1'
#
loop_
_entity.id
_entity.type
_entity.pdbx_description
1 polymer ?
#
loop_
_entity_poly.entity_id
_entity_poly.type
_entity_poly.pdbx_seq_one_letter_code
_entity_poly.pdbx_strand_id
1 'polypeptide(L)'
;MSDLGLLAQDLNDAVMSANARLDSRFVQAMSNKDIEGAMACLLDSPDLVLVLFGKVLRGPAAVRQFLTEMFASMRTVHLEINEVTHWSFGETVFAVGTATYEFEALDGTKSTLKECWTDARQKVAGRWVYVLDHATQIP
;
A
#
# COMPACT_ATOMS: atom_id res chain seq x y z
N MET A 1 11.86 7.73 -32.05
CA MET A 1 12.02 8.04 -31.38
C MET A 1 11.14 8.33 -30.47
N SER A 2 10.47 8.25 -30.38
CA SER A 2 9.39 8.51 -29.59
C SER A 2 9.13 7.66 -28.45
N ASP A 3 10.08 6.88 -28.06
CA ASP A 3 9.97 6.01 -26.90
C ASP A 3 10.21 6.75 -25.57
N LEU A 4 10.46 8.06 -25.64
CA LEU A 4 10.71 8.86 -24.44
C LEU A 4 9.55 8.85 -23.46
N GLY A 5 8.32 8.68 -23.95
CA GLY A 5 7.15 8.58 -23.10
C GLY A 5 7.06 7.28 -22.29
N LEU A 6 7.86 6.27 -22.64
CA LEU A 6 7.90 4.99 -21.96
C LEU A 6 9.02 4.92 -20.91
N LEU A 7 9.88 5.92 -20.83
CA LEU A 7 10.95 5.95 -19.85
C LEU A 7 10.42 6.41 -18.50
N ALA A 8 10.94 5.80 -17.44
CA ALA A 8 10.64 6.21 -16.08
C ALA A 8 11.10 7.65 -15.87
N GLN A 9 10.30 8.42 -15.14
CA GLN A 9 10.57 9.82 -14.85
C GLN A 9 10.55 10.06 -13.35
N ASP A 10 11.40 10.99 -12.91
CA ASP A 10 11.36 11.47 -11.55
C ASP A 10 10.07 12.26 -11.32
N LEU A 11 9.55 12.17 -10.10
CA LEU A 11 8.35 12.92 -9.72
C LEU A 11 8.70 14.38 -9.52
N ASN A 12 7.82 15.30 -9.92
CA ASN A 12 7.92 16.69 -9.47
C ASN A 12 7.55 16.77 -7.97
N ASP A 13 7.91 17.90 -7.35
CA ASP A 13 7.77 18.06 -5.90
C ASP A 13 6.32 17.90 -5.41
N ALA A 14 5.35 18.41 -6.16
CA ALA A 14 3.94 18.33 -5.76
C ALA A 14 3.43 16.88 -5.80
N VAL A 15 3.78 16.14 -6.84
CA VAL A 15 3.40 14.72 -6.96
C VAL A 15 4.12 13.88 -5.92
N MET A 16 5.41 14.15 -5.69
CA MET A 16 6.19 13.47 -4.66
C MET A 16 5.56 13.66 -3.28
N SER A 17 5.24 14.90 -2.92
CA SER A 17 4.61 15.21 -1.63
C SER A 17 3.24 14.55 -1.48
N ALA A 18 2.42 14.54 -2.53
CA ALA A 18 1.11 13.91 -2.49
C ALA A 18 1.21 12.40 -2.30
N ASN A 19 2.17 11.76 -2.93
CA ASN A 19 2.38 10.31 -2.79
C ASN A 19 3.02 9.95 -1.45
N ALA A 20 3.90 10.79 -0.91
CA ALA A 20 4.40 10.62 0.46
C ALA A 20 3.27 10.72 1.48
N ARG A 21 2.32 11.64 1.28
CA ARG A 21 1.15 11.76 2.16
C ARG A 21 0.22 10.55 2.03
N LEU A 22 0.07 9.99 0.83
CA LEU A 22 -0.69 8.75 0.64
C LEU A 22 -0.08 7.62 1.48
N ASP A 23 1.24 7.44 1.40
CA ASP A 23 1.95 6.43 2.19
C ASP A 23 1.76 6.66 3.69
N SER A 24 1.88 7.91 4.15
CA SER A 24 1.71 8.25 5.57
C SER A 24 0.29 7.94 6.05
N ARG A 25 -0.73 8.26 5.25
CA ARG A 25 -2.12 7.95 5.62
C ARG A 25 -2.36 6.46 5.70
N PHE A 26 -1.80 5.70 4.76
CA PHE A 26 -1.95 4.24 4.78
C PHE A 26 -1.27 3.62 6.00
N VAL A 27 -0.03 4.02 6.27
CA VAL A 27 0.72 3.56 7.46
C VAL A 27 -0.05 3.87 8.74
N GLN A 28 -0.59 5.08 8.86
CA GLN A 28 -1.34 5.50 10.03
C GLN A 28 -2.64 4.69 10.19
N ALA A 29 -3.35 4.47 9.10
CA ALA A 29 -4.58 3.68 9.12
C ALA A 29 -4.31 2.23 9.53
N MET A 30 -3.28 1.62 8.97
CA MET A 30 -2.89 0.24 9.33
C MET A 30 -2.47 0.14 10.78
N SER A 31 -1.66 1.08 11.27
CA SER A 31 -1.17 1.09 12.65
C SER A 31 -2.28 1.35 13.68
N ASN A 32 -3.36 2.00 13.27
CA ASN A 32 -4.52 2.24 14.11
C ASN A 32 -5.64 1.21 13.91
N LYS A 33 -5.44 0.21 13.08
CA LYS A 33 -6.46 -0.76 12.67
C LYS A 33 -7.73 -0.06 12.15
N ASP A 34 -7.52 1.01 11.42
CA ASP A 34 -8.59 1.84 10.84
C ASP A 34 -8.91 1.35 9.43
N ILE A 35 -9.93 0.50 9.32
CA ILE A 35 -10.33 -0.09 8.03
C ILE A 35 -10.77 1.01 7.06
N GLU A 36 -11.60 1.95 7.49
CA GLU A 36 -12.09 2.99 6.59
C GLU A 36 -10.96 3.90 6.11
N GLY A 37 -10.01 4.22 6.99
CA GLY A 37 -8.81 4.98 6.61
C GLY A 37 -7.95 4.25 5.60
N ALA A 38 -7.75 2.94 5.78
CA ALA A 38 -6.99 2.14 4.82
C ALA A 38 -7.72 2.03 3.49
N MET A 39 -9.03 1.75 3.51
CA MET A 39 -9.83 1.67 2.27
C MET A 39 -9.86 2.99 1.51
N ALA A 40 -9.83 4.12 2.20
CA ALA A 40 -9.78 5.44 1.56
C ALA A 40 -8.49 5.67 0.75
N CYS A 41 -7.43 4.92 1.02
CA CYS A 41 -6.19 4.96 0.26
C CYS A 41 -6.22 4.09 -1.00
N LEU A 42 -7.24 3.27 -1.18
CA LEU A 42 -7.32 2.27 -2.25
C LEU A 42 -8.34 2.68 -3.30
N LEU A 43 -8.13 2.21 -4.51
CA LEU A 43 -9.09 2.42 -5.60
C LEU A 43 -10.43 1.78 -5.24
N ASP A 44 -11.51 2.57 -5.34
CA ASP A 44 -12.86 2.08 -5.12
C ASP A 44 -13.47 1.60 -6.44
N SER A 45 -12.96 0.47 -6.91
CA SER A 45 -13.35 -0.12 -8.20
C SER A 45 -13.01 -1.61 -8.19
N PRO A 46 -13.78 -2.44 -8.95
CA PRO A 46 -13.44 -3.84 -9.15
C PRO A 46 -12.05 -4.08 -9.76
N ASP A 47 -11.44 -3.04 -10.33
CA ASP A 47 -10.11 -3.13 -10.93
C ASP A 47 -8.97 -3.09 -9.90
N LEU A 48 -9.26 -2.79 -8.63
CA LEU A 48 -8.29 -2.86 -7.55
C LEU A 48 -7.77 -4.29 -7.40
N VAL A 49 -6.44 -4.44 -7.34
CA VAL A 49 -5.81 -5.74 -7.10
C VAL A 49 -4.72 -5.59 -6.04
N LEU A 50 -4.79 -6.38 -4.99
CA LEU A 50 -3.72 -6.53 -4.02
C LEU A 50 -3.29 -7.99 -3.99
N VAL A 51 -1.97 -8.24 -3.99
CA VAL A 51 -1.41 -9.57 -3.84
C VAL A 51 -0.66 -9.60 -2.50
N LEU A 52 -1.23 -10.28 -1.54
CA LEU A 52 -0.73 -10.33 -0.17
C LEU A 52 -0.70 -11.77 0.33
N PHE A 53 0.42 -12.17 0.93
CA PHE A 53 0.57 -13.52 1.52
C PHE A 53 0.19 -14.65 0.54
N GLY A 54 0.56 -14.49 -0.73
CA GLY A 54 0.26 -15.47 -1.77
C GLY A 54 -1.19 -15.47 -2.25
N LYS A 55 -2.02 -14.53 -1.79
CA LYS A 55 -3.41 -14.41 -2.21
C LYS A 55 -3.58 -13.23 -3.15
N VAL A 56 -4.39 -13.42 -4.18
CA VAL A 56 -4.80 -12.34 -5.09
C VAL A 56 -6.17 -11.85 -4.63
N LEU A 57 -6.21 -10.61 -4.15
CA LEU A 57 -7.44 -9.96 -3.68
C LEU A 57 -7.91 -9.00 -4.76
N ARG A 58 -9.12 -9.20 -5.28
CA ARG A 58 -9.69 -8.39 -6.34
C ARG A 58 -10.88 -7.59 -5.83
N GLY A 59 -10.80 -6.28 -6.00
CA GLY A 59 -11.86 -5.35 -5.64
C GLY A 59 -11.88 -4.99 -4.16
N PRO A 60 -12.61 -3.92 -3.80
CA PRO A 60 -12.62 -3.40 -2.44
C PRO A 60 -13.20 -4.37 -1.41
N ALA A 61 -14.24 -5.13 -1.77
CA ALA A 61 -14.88 -6.03 -0.81
C ALA A 61 -13.92 -7.13 -0.31
N ALA A 62 -13.12 -7.71 -1.21
CA ALA A 62 -12.15 -8.74 -0.85
C ALA A 62 -11.05 -8.17 0.05
N VAL A 63 -10.58 -6.96 -0.25
CA VAL A 63 -9.56 -6.29 0.57
C VAL A 63 -10.10 -5.94 1.95
N ARG A 64 -11.33 -5.40 2.00
CA ARG A 64 -11.98 -5.06 3.27
C ARG A 64 -12.14 -6.30 4.16
N GLN A 65 -12.56 -7.41 3.58
CA GLN A 65 -12.68 -8.66 4.32
C GLN A 65 -11.34 -9.12 4.88
N PHE A 66 -10.30 -9.08 4.07
CA PHE A 66 -8.94 -9.44 4.50
C PHE A 66 -8.46 -8.58 5.67
N LEU A 67 -8.62 -7.24 5.57
CA LEU A 67 -8.23 -6.31 6.64
C LEU A 67 -9.05 -6.53 7.90
N THR A 68 -10.35 -6.74 7.75
CA THR A 68 -11.24 -6.99 8.90
C THR A 68 -10.80 -8.22 9.68
N GLU A 69 -10.52 -9.31 8.99
CA GLU A 69 -10.06 -10.55 9.61
C GLU A 69 -8.68 -10.39 10.26
N MET A 70 -7.76 -9.72 9.56
CA MET A 70 -6.42 -9.47 10.09
C MET A 70 -6.47 -8.62 11.35
N PHE A 71 -7.20 -7.51 11.32
CA PHE A 71 -7.30 -6.61 12.47
C PHE A 71 -8.03 -7.24 13.66
N ALA A 72 -9.02 -8.09 13.39
CA ALA A 72 -9.74 -8.81 14.44
C ALA A 72 -8.85 -9.83 15.16
N SER A 73 -7.84 -10.36 14.49
CA SER A 73 -6.91 -11.33 15.06
C SER A 73 -5.75 -10.70 15.85
N MET A 74 -5.59 -9.38 15.75
CA MET A 74 -4.46 -8.66 16.35
C MET A 74 -4.94 -7.69 17.41
N ARG A 75 -4.23 -7.64 18.55
CA ARG A 75 -4.40 -6.59 19.56
C ARG A 75 -3.81 -5.28 19.04
N THR A 76 -2.59 -5.33 18.54
CA THR A 76 -1.90 -4.16 17.98
C THR A 76 -1.25 -4.50 16.66
N VAL A 77 -1.22 -3.50 15.78
CA VAL A 77 -0.49 -3.53 14.51
C VAL A 77 0.34 -2.25 14.44
N HIS A 78 1.61 -2.39 14.13
CA HIS A 78 2.47 -1.25 13.85
C HIS A 78 3.15 -1.47 12.52
N LEU A 79 2.97 -0.54 11.59
CA LEU A 79 3.59 -0.57 10.27
C LEU A 79 4.58 0.59 10.16
N GLU A 80 5.77 0.28 9.67
CA GLU A 80 6.79 1.27 9.38
C GLU A 80 7.36 1.03 7.99
N ILE A 81 7.38 2.06 7.15
CA ILE A 81 8.07 2.02 5.87
C ILE A 81 9.54 2.34 6.14
N ASN A 82 10.43 1.42 5.76
CA ASN A 82 11.87 1.56 5.98
C ASN A 82 12.52 2.30 4.81
N GLU A 83 12.19 1.91 3.59
CA GLU A 83 12.71 2.52 2.37
C GLU A 83 11.60 2.57 1.33
N VAL A 84 11.56 3.63 0.54
CA VAL A 84 10.65 3.72 -0.60
C VAL A 84 11.24 4.61 -1.67
N THR A 85 11.11 4.17 -2.92
CA THR A 85 11.45 4.94 -4.10
C THR A 85 10.22 5.06 -4.98
N HIS A 86 9.95 6.28 -5.45
CA HIS A 86 8.83 6.57 -6.35
C HIS A 86 9.36 7.03 -7.71
N TRP A 87 8.68 6.64 -8.77
CA TRP A 87 8.89 7.16 -10.13
C TRP A 87 7.59 7.07 -10.91
N SER A 88 7.56 7.65 -12.10
CA SER A 88 6.35 7.63 -12.92
C SER A 88 6.62 7.12 -14.33
N PHE A 89 5.59 6.50 -14.89
CA PHE A 89 5.45 6.29 -16.34
C PHE A 89 4.14 6.96 -16.72
N GLY A 90 4.22 8.06 -17.50
CA GLY A 90 3.02 8.85 -17.76
C GLY A 90 2.37 9.35 -16.48
N GLU A 91 1.10 9.07 -16.31
CA GLU A 91 0.31 9.51 -15.16
C GLU A 91 0.30 8.50 -14.01
N THR A 92 0.91 7.33 -14.20
CA THR A 92 0.97 6.31 -13.16
C THR A 92 2.26 6.45 -12.36
N VAL A 93 2.13 6.53 -11.05
CA VAL A 93 3.26 6.51 -10.13
C VAL A 93 3.45 5.07 -9.65
N PHE A 94 4.69 4.63 -9.68
CA PHE A 94 5.11 3.34 -9.15
C PHE A 94 5.97 3.54 -7.92
N ALA A 95 5.92 2.60 -7.02
CA ALA A 95 6.80 2.58 -5.86
C ALA A 95 7.37 1.20 -5.64
N VAL A 96 8.57 1.16 -5.09
CA VAL A 96 9.20 -0.05 -4.57
C VAL A 96 9.78 0.29 -3.21
N GLY A 97 9.60 -0.61 -2.26
CA GLY A 97 10.09 -0.34 -0.92
C GLY A 97 10.16 -1.55 -0.04
N THR A 98 10.60 -1.29 1.20
CA THR A 98 10.62 -2.27 2.27
C THR A 98 9.88 -1.72 3.48
N ALA A 99 9.25 -2.60 4.23
CA ALA A 99 8.48 -2.24 5.41
C ALA A 99 8.64 -3.29 6.49
N THR A 100 8.32 -2.89 7.71
CA THR A 100 8.30 -3.77 8.88
C THR A 100 6.95 -3.65 9.54
N TYR A 101 6.30 -4.80 9.75
CA TYR A 101 5.14 -4.91 10.62
C TYR A 101 5.54 -5.50 11.96
N GLU A 102 5.04 -4.92 13.02
CA GLU A 102 5.10 -5.50 14.35
C GLU A 102 3.66 -5.78 14.80
N PHE A 103 3.40 -7.03 15.16
CA PHE A 103 2.07 -7.48 15.55
C PHE A 103 2.10 -7.96 17.00
N GLU A 104 1.01 -7.71 17.71
CA GLU A 104 0.69 -8.40 18.95
C GLU A 104 -0.66 -9.09 18.75
N ALA A 105 -0.67 -10.40 18.84
CA ALA A 105 -1.91 -11.18 18.75
C ALA A 105 -2.76 -11.03 20.00
N LEU A 106 -4.01 -11.49 19.95
CA LEU A 106 -4.94 -11.37 21.08
C LEU A 106 -4.45 -12.13 22.32
N ASP A 107 -3.65 -13.19 22.15
CA ASP A 107 -3.06 -13.95 23.27
C ASP A 107 -1.77 -13.33 23.82
N GLY A 108 -1.35 -12.17 23.29
CA GLY A 108 -0.13 -11.48 23.68
C GLY A 108 1.13 -11.90 22.92
N THR A 109 1.05 -12.88 22.02
CA THR A 109 2.18 -13.29 21.18
C THR A 109 2.60 -12.15 20.28
N LYS A 110 3.89 -11.80 20.28
CA LYS A 110 4.47 -10.76 19.43
C LYS A 110 5.18 -11.39 18.25
N SER A 111 5.05 -10.78 17.10
CA SER A 111 5.73 -11.19 15.88
C SER A 111 6.13 -10.00 15.04
N THR A 112 7.16 -10.19 14.21
CA THR A 112 7.66 -9.19 13.29
C THR A 112 7.66 -9.78 11.90
N LEU A 113 7.14 -9.02 10.93
CA LEU A 113 7.16 -9.40 9.53
C LEU A 113 7.88 -8.29 8.76
N LYS A 114 8.91 -8.66 8.03
CA LYS A 114 9.58 -7.76 7.09
C LYS A 114 9.14 -8.11 5.69
N GLU A 115 8.82 -7.09 4.91
CA GLU A 115 8.37 -7.29 3.54
C GLU A 115 9.02 -6.32 2.57
N CYS A 116 9.05 -6.72 1.31
CA CYS A 116 9.26 -5.82 0.20
C CYS A 116 7.98 -5.75 -0.62
N TRP A 117 7.74 -4.60 -1.22
CA TRP A 117 6.54 -4.42 -2.03
C TRP A 117 6.81 -3.60 -3.28
N THR A 118 5.94 -3.78 -4.26
CA THR A 118 5.79 -2.89 -5.40
C THR A 118 4.33 -2.48 -5.48
N ASP A 119 4.09 -1.25 -5.89
CA ASP A 119 2.72 -0.79 -6.12
C ASP A 119 2.63 0.18 -7.30
N ALA A 120 1.41 0.40 -7.73
CA ALA A 120 1.07 1.41 -8.72
C ALA A 120 -0.02 2.30 -8.16
N ARG A 121 0.06 3.60 -8.44
CA ARG A 121 -0.87 4.62 -7.94
C ARG A 121 -1.31 5.50 -9.08
N GLN A 122 -2.56 5.95 -8.99
CA GLN A 122 -3.13 6.91 -9.92
C GLN A 122 -3.91 7.97 -9.17
N LYS A 123 -4.06 9.13 -9.80
CA LYS A 123 -4.92 10.19 -9.29
C LYS A 123 -6.32 9.99 -9.86
N VAL A 124 -7.26 9.67 -8.99
CA VAL A 124 -8.65 9.39 -9.34
C VAL A 124 -9.55 10.35 -8.58
N ALA A 125 -10.39 11.08 -9.31
CA ALA A 125 -11.28 12.09 -8.72
C ALA A 125 -10.53 13.08 -7.81
N GLY A 126 -9.35 13.52 -8.26
CA GLY A 126 -8.53 14.48 -7.54
C GLY A 126 -7.70 13.93 -6.40
N ARG A 127 -7.71 12.61 -6.17
CA ARG A 127 -6.99 11.97 -5.07
C ARG A 127 -6.08 10.87 -5.59
N TRP A 128 -4.88 10.78 -5.00
CA TRP A 128 -3.98 9.65 -5.25
C TRP A 128 -4.45 8.43 -4.46
N VAL A 129 -4.52 7.29 -5.14
CA VAL A 129 -4.91 6.01 -4.54
C VAL A 129 -4.05 4.89 -5.09
N TYR A 130 -3.86 3.84 -4.29
CA TYR A 130 -3.24 2.61 -4.76
C TYR A 130 -4.21 1.87 -5.67
N VAL A 131 -3.74 1.45 -6.83
CA VAL A 131 -4.54 0.67 -7.78
C VAL A 131 -4.08 -0.78 -7.87
N LEU A 132 -2.82 -1.03 -7.53
CA LEU A 132 -2.20 -2.35 -7.49
C LEU A 132 -1.16 -2.35 -6.38
N ASP A 133 -1.12 -3.43 -5.61
CA ASP A 133 -0.06 -3.64 -4.63
C ASP A 133 0.32 -5.11 -4.58
N HIS A 134 1.61 -5.38 -4.43
CA HIS A 134 2.14 -6.73 -4.28
C HIS A 134 3.23 -6.70 -3.22
N ALA A 135 2.97 -7.36 -2.10
CA ALA A 135 3.91 -7.46 -0.99
C ALA A 135 4.33 -8.91 -0.77
N THR A 136 5.61 -9.09 -0.48
CA THR A 136 6.22 -10.40 -0.24
C THR A 136 7.07 -10.33 1.02
N GLN A 137 6.98 -11.37 1.85
CA GLN A 137 7.82 -11.46 3.04
C GLN A 137 9.29 -11.64 2.65
N ILE A 138 10.15 -10.87 3.32
CA ILE A 138 11.61 -11.03 3.23
C ILE A 138 12.02 -12.15 4.18
N PRO A 139 12.79 -13.15 3.68
CA PRO A 139 13.26 -14.25 4.53
C PRO A 139 14.17 -13.77 5.66
#